data_e482108671fb084aadedcd7a3777d737
#
_entry.id   e482108671fb084aadedcd7a3777d737
#
_cell.length_a   1.000
_cell.length_b   1.000
_cell.length_c   1.000
_cell.angle_alpha   90.00
_cell.angle_beta   90.00
_cell.angle_gamma   90.00
#
_symmetry.space_group_name_H-M   'P 1'
#
loop_
_entity.id
_entity.type
_entity.pdbx_description
1 polymer ?
#
loop_
_entity_poly.entity_id
_entity_poly.type
_entity_poly.pdbx_seq_one_letter_code
_entity_poly.pdbx_strand_id
1 'polypeptide(L)'
;SGVAKNYHDHIQDVWRAAMTSRTAEPIDFTSAWNTSLHNGVYNAYTAAPEQLAFVGDVAAAGAGAKKALVGGGAFEVILYTKESIGNGQHAGNPWLQEMPDPLSKATWDNYVCMAPSDLLTLTGVGNFRELYIGQESPAYEVKLTVNGTEMVLPAIPSPGQAAGSVAIALGYGRGANGERVGRAACQRDDDNNPVPVGRNAYPLTRFADGTVRYASAGASVALTGSMYPMALAQTQMTAMDRHSVVKETTFAVWAKHEPKETYNEKESL
;
A
#
# COMPACT_ATOMS: atom_id res chain seq x y z
N SER A 1 -9.97 29.94 9.38
CA SER A 1 -10.43 31.35 9.36
C SER A 1 -11.09 31.81 10.66
N GLY A 2 -11.41 30.94 11.64
CA GLY A 2 -11.98 31.29 12.94
C GLY A 2 -13.43 31.84 12.90
N VAL A 3 -14.06 31.91 11.74
CA VAL A 3 -15.44 32.33 11.57
C VAL A 3 -16.32 31.08 11.39
N ALA A 4 -17.28 30.92 12.28
CA ALA A 4 -18.29 29.86 12.14
C ALA A 4 -19.21 30.17 10.94
N LYS A 5 -18.95 29.50 9.82
CA LYS A 5 -19.73 29.65 8.58
C LYS A 5 -20.08 28.28 8.05
N ASN A 6 -21.28 28.15 7.48
CA ASN A 6 -21.68 26.95 6.77
C ASN A 6 -20.69 26.70 5.58
N TYR A 7 -20.30 25.46 5.36
CA TYR A 7 -19.35 25.10 4.31
C TYR A 7 -19.84 25.47 2.91
N HIS A 8 -21.12 25.29 2.63
CA HIS A 8 -21.75 25.70 1.37
C HIS A 8 -21.60 27.20 1.13
N ASP A 9 -21.88 28.03 2.14
CA ASP A 9 -21.75 29.48 2.03
C ASP A 9 -20.31 29.93 1.86
N HIS A 10 -19.38 29.21 2.50
CA HIS A 10 -17.94 29.44 2.32
C HIS A 10 -17.51 29.17 0.87
N ILE A 11 -17.96 28.06 0.29
CA ILE A 11 -17.67 27.74 -1.11
C ILE A 11 -18.26 28.82 -2.05
N GLN A 12 -19.50 29.24 -1.82
CA GLN A 12 -20.12 30.30 -2.64
C GLN A 12 -19.36 31.62 -2.55
N ASP A 13 -18.84 32.00 -1.40
CA ASP A 13 -18.03 33.22 -1.28
C ASP A 13 -16.73 33.15 -2.07
N VAL A 14 -16.05 32.01 -1.98
CA VAL A 14 -14.81 31.78 -2.75
C VAL A 14 -15.10 31.86 -4.25
N TRP A 15 -16.17 31.23 -4.69
CA TRP A 15 -16.58 31.27 -6.09
C TRP A 15 -17.02 32.68 -6.53
N ARG A 16 -17.75 33.39 -5.70
CA ARG A 16 -18.16 34.79 -5.98
C ARG A 16 -16.95 35.67 -6.21
N ALA A 17 -15.97 35.59 -5.32
CA ALA A 17 -14.71 36.32 -5.44
C ALA A 17 -13.96 35.93 -6.72
N ALA A 18 -13.86 34.64 -7.04
CA ALA A 18 -13.18 34.15 -8.22
C ALA A 18 -13.89 34.54 -9.53
N MET A 19 -15.21 34.50 -9.56
CA MET A 19 -16.02 34.92 -10.71
C MET A 19 -15.88 36.44 -10.95
N THR A 20 -15.99 37.26 -9.89
CA THR A 20 -15.90 38.73 -10.00
C THR A 20 -14.50 39.16 -10.46
N SER A 21 -13.44 38.47 -10.04
CA SER A 21 -12.07 38.81 -10.43
C SER A 21 -11.73 38.48 -11.89
N ARG A 22 -12.53 37.65 -12.55
CA ARG A 22 -12.25 37.13 -13.90
C ARG A 22 -13.09 37.70 -15.02
N THR A 23 -14.07 38.54 -14.70
CA THR A 23 -14.95 39.14 -15.67
C THR A 23 -14.96 40.68 -15.55
N ALA A 24 -14.96 41.37 -16.69
CA ALA A 24 -15.03 42.83 -16.73
C ALA A 24 -16.46 43.35 -16.49
N GLU A 25 -17.47 42.49 -16.69
CA GLU A 25 -18.86 42.84 -16.55
C GLU A 25 -19.48 42.33 -15.26
N PRO A 26 -20.44 43.02 -14.66
CA PRO A 26 -21.15 42.56 -13.49
C PRO A 26 -21.84 41.23 -13.76
N ILE A 27 -21.59 40.24 -12.90
CA ILE A 27 -22.22 38.90 -13.02
C ILE A 27 -23.34 38.80 -11.98
N ASP A 28 -24.52 38.34 -12.42
CA ASP A 28 -25.47 37.75 -11.48
C ASP A 28 -24.90 36.40 -10.98
N PHE A 29 -24.30 36.44 -9.79
CA PHE A 29 -23.67 35.29 -9.20
C PHE A 29 -24.62 34.09 -9.07
N THR A 30 -25.88 34.33 -8.69
CA THR A 30 -26.84 33.23 -8.44
C THR A 30 -27.14 32.48 -9.73
N SER A 31 -27.35 33.21 -10.82
CA SER A 31 -27.58 32.60 -12.13
C SER A 31 -26.34 31.87 -12.64
N ALA A 32 -25.16 32.50 -12.55
CA ALA A 32 -23.89 31.89 -12.94
C ALA A 32 -23.56 30.64 -12.12
N TRP A 33 -23.79 30.69 -10.82
CA TRP A 33 -23.62 29.56 -9.91
C TRP A 33 -24.51 28.36 -10.27
N ASN A 34 -25.81 28.60 -10.43
CA ASN A 34 -26.79 27.58 -10.80
C ASN A 34 -26.49 26.96 -12.16
N THR A 35 -26.14 27.80 -13.14
CA THR A 35 -25.74 27.35 -14.47
C THR A 35 -24.49 26.48 -14.43
N SER A 36 -23.49 26.86 -13.61
CA SER A 36 -22.26 26.09 -13.43
C SER A 36 -22.52 24.76 -12.79
N LEU A 37 -23.38 24.68 -11.78
CA LEU A 37 -23.80 23.42 -11.14
C LEU A 37 -24.52 22.50 -12.13
N HIS A 38 -25.42 23.06 -12.94
CA HIS A 38 -26.17 22.30 -13.94
C HIS A 38 -25.24 21.73 -15.04
N ASN A 39 -24.31 22.55 -15.53
CA ASN A 39 -23.41 22.17 -16.61
C ASN A 39 -22.16 21.43 -16.16
N GLY A 40 -21.86 21.41 -14.86
CA GLY A 40 -20.66 20.83 -14.29
C GLY A 40 -19.37 21.63 -14.55
N VAL A 41 -19.47 22.78 -15.24
CA VAL A 41 -18.33 23.63 -15.57
C VAL A 41 -18.71 25.10 -15.48
N TYR A 42 -17.74 25.97 -15.22
CA TYR A 42 -17.85 27.41 -15.32
C TYR A 42 -16.96 27.93 -16.43
N ASN A 43 -17.58 28.40 -17.53
CA ASN A 43 -16.89 29.01 -18.66
C ASN A 43 -17.02 30.53 -18.59
N ALA A 44 -16.09 31.18 -17.87
CA ALA A 44 -16.12 32.64 -17.72
C ALA A 44 -15.67 33.38 -18.98
N TYR A 45 -14.74 32.82 -19.71
CA TYR A 45 -14.19 33.42 -20.95
C TYR A 45 -13.42 32.37 -21.74
N THR A 46 -13.25 32.60 -23.02
CA THR A 46 -12.31 31.85 -23.83
C THR A 46 -10.94 32.48 -23.66
N ALA A 47 -10.05 31.82 -22.95
CA ALA A 47 -8.68 32.28 -22.83
C ALA A 47 -7.99 32.28 -24.20
N ALA A 48 -7.27 33.34 -24.52
CA ALA A 48 -6.36 33.31 -25.64
C ALA A 48 -5.27 32.25 -25.38
N PRO A 49 -4.85 31.48 -26.39
CA PRO A 49 -3.81 30.51 -26.21
C PRO A 49 -2.54 31.22 -25.71
N GLU A 50 -2.10 30.83 -24.51
CA GLU A 50 -0.84 31.32 -23.95
C GLU A 50 0.33 30.64 -24.66
N GLN A 51 1.32 31.43 -25.04
CA GLN A 51 2.59 30.90 -25.50
C GLN A 51 3.41 30.48 -24.29
N LEU A 52 3.34 29.21 -23.90
CA LEU A 52 4.09 28.68 -22.79
C LEU A 52 5.51 28.35 -23.23
N ALA A 53 6.48 28.90 -22.49
CA ALA A 53 7.89 28.53 -22.63
C ALA A 53 8.37 27.86 -21.34
N PHE A 54 9.19 26.82 -21.48
CA PHE A 54 9.84 26.21 -20.33
C PHE A 54 10.92 27.16 -19.78
N VAL A 55 10.72 27.65 -18.56
CA VAL A 55 11.64 28.57 -17.88
C VAL A 55 12.42 27.88 -16.75
N GLY A 56 12.28 26.57 -16.59
CA GLY A 56 12.95 25.80 -15.54
C GLY A 56 14.43 25.56 -15.85
N ASP A 57 15.24 25.46 -14.80
CA ASP A 57 16.65 25.06 -14.89
C ASP A 57 16.76 23.52 -14.76
N VAL A 58 16.93 22.83 -15.88
CA VAL A 58 17.08 21.38 -15.95
C VAL A 58 18.35 20.91 -15.21
N ALA A 59 19.42 21.69 -15.26
CA ALA A 59 20.68 21.34 -14.60
C ALA A 59 20.56 21.42 -13.09
N ALA A 60 19.90 22.48 -12.57
CA ALA A 60 19.60 22.62 -11.15
C ALA A 60 18.64 21.52 -10.65
N ALA A 61 17.61 21.18 -11.44
CA ALA A 61 16.71 20.09 -11.12
C ALA A 61 17.43 18.73 -11.07
N GLY A 62 18.31 18.48 -12.04
CA GLY A 62 19.15 17.26 -12.08
C GLY A 62 20.11 17.17 -10.89
N ALA A 63 20.76 18.28 -10.53
CA ALA A 63 21.62 18.35 -9.35
C ALA A 63 20.83 18.13 -8.04
N GLY A 64 19.62 18.69 -7.94
CA GLY A 64 18.71 18.46 -6.83
C GLY A 64 18.28 17.01 -6.71
N ALA A 65 17.91 16.36 -7.83
CA ALA A 65 17.56 14.95 -7.86
C ALA A 65 18.74 14.06 -7.42
N LYS A 66 19.94 14.33 -7.95
CA LYS A 66 21.17 13.62 -7.54
C LYS A 66 21.45 13.76 -6.03
N LYS A 67 21.31 14.95 -5.50
CA LYS A 67 21.49 15.21 -4.06
C LYS A 67 20.44 14.47 -3.20
N ALA A 68 19.23 14.34 -3.70
CA ALA A 68 18.17 13.61 -3.00
C ALA A 68 18.42 12.10 -2.92
N LEU A 69 19.17 11.54 -3.88
CA LEU A 69 19.52 10.12 -3.96
C LEU A 69 20.80 9.76 -3.19
N VAL A 70 21.54 10.75 -2.70
CA VAL A 70 22.77 10.49 -1.90
C VAL A 70 22.36 10.04 -0.50
N GLY A 71 22.45 8.75 -0.25
CA GLY A 71 22.28 8.13 1.06
C GLY A 71 23.21 6.92 1.19
N GLY A 72 23.75 6.70 2.39
CA GLY A 72 24.77 5.70 2.68
C GLY A 72 24.23 4.32 3.14
N GLY A 73 23.05 3.91 2.75
CA GLY A 73 22.47 2.63 3.15
C GLY A 73 22.65 1.53 2.10
N ALA A 74 22.44 0.28 2.53
CA ALA A 74 22.49 -0.88 1.65
C ALA A 74 21.27 -0.96 0.72
N PHE A 75 20.18 -0.26 1.08
CA PHE A 75 18.91 -0.30 0.34
C PHE A 75 18.36 1.09 0.04
N GLU A 76 17.64 1.18 -1.09
CA GLU A 76 16.76 2.29 -1.40
C GLU A 76 15.33 1.93 -0.99
N VAL A 77 14.61 2.84 -0.33
CA VAL A 77 13.21 2.64 0.07
C VAL A 77 12.28 3.40 -0.85
N ILE A 78 11.22 2.76 -1.28
CA ILE A 78 10.13 3.34 -2.04
C ILE A 78 8.84 3.16 -1.24
N LEU A 79 8.12 4.26 -1.02
CA LEU A 79 6.80 4.26 -0.42
C LEU A 79 5.74 4.38 -1.51
N TYR A 80 4.74 3.50 -1.48
CA TYR A 80 3.71 3.44 -2.52
C TYR A 80 2.31 3.30 -1.92
N THR A 81 1.29 3.45 -2.73
CA THR A 81 -0.11 3.24 -2.35
C THR A 81 -0.62 1.96 -2.97
N LYS A 82 -1.44 1.21 -2.22
CA LYS A 82 -2.14 0.03 -2.76
C LYS A 82 -3.46 0.44 -3.40
N GLU A 83 -3.93 -0.36 -4.34
CA GLU A 83 -5.22 -0.18 -5.01
C GLU A 83 -6.39 -0.26 -4.02
N SER A 84 -6.27 -1.08 -2.97
CA SER A 84 -7.34 -1.32 -2.00
C SER A 84 -7.62 -0.10 -1.12
N ILE A 85 -6.64 0.33 -0.32
CA ILE A 85 -6.84 1.39 0.68
C ILE A 85 -6.23 2.73 0.30
N GLY A 86 -5.58 2.81 -0.88
CA GLY A 86 -4.90 4.01 -1.33
C GLY A 86 -3.82 4.47 -0.36
N ASN A 87 -3.77 5.75 -0.09
CA ASN A 87 -2.88 6.35 0.91
C ASN A 87 -3.43 6.24 2.36
N GLY A 88 -4.45 5.41 2.56
CA GLY A 88 -5.17 5.23 3.83
C GLY A 88 -6.54 5.92 3.86
N GLN A 89 -6.95 6.57 2.78
CA GLN A 89 -8.29 7.20 2.68
C GLN A 89 -9.42 6.16 2.84
N HIS A 90 -9.17 4.91 2.48
CA HIS A 90 -10.11 3.80 2.59
C HIS A 90 -9.79 2.84 3.75
N ALA A 91 -8.88 3.18 4.65
CA ALA A 91 -8.45 2.32 5.75
C ALA A 91 -9.58 1.92 6.73
N GLY A 92 -10.67 2.68 6.78
CA GLY A 92 -11.85 2.36 7.57
C GLY A 92 -12.80 1.34 6.93
N ASN A 93 -12.54 0.88 5.70
CA ASN A 93 -13.37 -0.09 5.00
C ASN A 93 -12.78 -1.51 5.15
N PRO A 94 -13.42 -2.42 5.91
CA PRO A 94 -12.90 -3.76 6.14
C PRO A 94 -12.83 -4.60 4.86
N TRP A 95 -13.75 -4.44 3.92
CA TRP A 95 -13.72 -5.17 2.66
C TRP A 95 -12.52 -4.81 1.80
N LEU A 96 -12.12 -3.54 1.81
CA LEU A 96 -10.91 -3.11 1.12
C LEU A 96 -9.63 -3.56 1.85
N GLN A 97 -9.69 -3.72 3.18
CA GLN A 97 -8.60 -4.34 3.93
C GLN A 97 -8.44 -5.84 3.60
N GLU A 98 -9.56 -6.53 3.35
CA GLU A 98 -9.57 -7.94 2.94
C GLU A 98 -9.22 -8.15 1.46
N MET A 99 -9.25 -7.10 0.65
CA MET A 99 -8.92 -7.20 -0.78
C MET A 99 -7.46 -7.60 -0.96
N PRO A 100 -7.19 -8.78 -1.56
CA PRO A 100 -5.82 -9.23 -1.77
C PRO A 100 -5.05 -8.30 -2.71
N ASP A 101 -3.82 -8.01 -2.35
CA ASP A 101 -2.89 -7.33 -3.24
C ASP A 101 -2.72 -8.14 -4.54
N PRO A 102 -2.79 -7.50 -5.72
CA PRO A 102 -2.75 -8.23 -7.00
C PRO A 102 -1.45 -9.02 -7.23
N LEU A 103 -0.34 -8.58 -6.64
CA LEU A 103 0.97 -9.23 -6.79
C LEU A 103 1.26 -10.20 -5.65
N SER A 104 1.30 -9.72 -4.41
CA SER A 104 1.68 -10.51 -3.24
C SER A 104 0.56 -11.41 -2.71
N LYS A 105 -0.70 -11.12 -3.06
CA LYS A 105 -1.90 -11.77 -2.51
C LYS A 105 -2.11 -11.54 -1.01
N ALA A 106 -1.34 -10.66 -0.40
CA ALA A 106 -1.49 -10.31 1.01
C ALA A 106 -2.71 -9.42 1.26
N THR A 107 -3.38 -9.68 2.38
CA THR A 107 -4.50 -8.90 2.89
C THR A 107 -4.12 -8.27 4.22
N TRP A 108 -4.87 -7.28 4.65
CA TRP A 108 -4.79 -6.61 5.96
C TRP A 108 -3.49 -5.85 6.22
N ASP A 109 -2.32 -6.47 6.08
CA ASP A 109 -1.03 -5.90 6.46
C ASP A 109 -0.33 -5.13 5.34
N ASN A 110 0.54 -4.20 5.72
CA ASN A 110 1.65 -3.81 4.88
C ASN A 110 2.93 -4.56 5.31
N TYR A 111 3.88 -4.60 4.42
CA TYR A 111 5.08 -5.42 4.53
C TYR A 111 6.21 -4.77 3.75
N VAL A 112 7.42 -5.24 3.98
CA VAL A 112 8.60 -4.88 3.18
C VAL A 112 8.68 -5.83 1.98
N CYS A 113 8.45 -5.30 0.77
CA CYS A 113 8.76 -6.03 -0.46
C CYS A 113 10.27 -5.99 -0.67
N MET A 114 10.87 -7.14 -0.93
CA MET A 114 12.30 -7.28 -1.19
C MET A 114 12.55 -8.15 -2.42
N ALA A 115 13.64 -7.89 -3.13
CA ALA A 115 14.09 -8.82 -4.14
C ALA A 115 14.38 -10.19 -3.51
N PRO A 116 14.01 -11.31 -4.18
CA PRO A 116 14.30 -12.64 -3.63
C PRO A 116 15.78 -12.87 -3.32
N SER A 117 16.68 -12.35 -4.15
CA SER A 117 18.14 -12.43 -3.92
C SER A 117 18.58 -11.76 -2.63
N ASP A 118 18.00 -10.61 -2.31
CA ASP A 118 18.32 -9.86 -1.11
C ASP A 118 17.79 -10.58 0.14
N LEU A 119 16.57 -11.10 0.04
CA LEU A 119 15.96 -11.82 1.15
C LEU A 119 16.68 -13.16 1.41
N LEU A 120 17.10 -13.88 0.36
CA LEU A 120 17.96 -15.08 0.51
C LEU A 120 19.27 -14.74 1.19
N THR A 121 19.92 -13.65 0.79
CA THR A 121 21.17 -13.20 1.42
C THR A 121 20.95 -12.81 2.88
N LEU A 122 19.85 -12.12 3.16
CA LEU A 122 19.53 -11.67 4.52
C LEU A 122 19.21 -12.84 5.46
N THR A 123 18.44 -13.81 5.00
CA THR A 123 17.98 -14.95 5.81
C THR A 123 18.97 -16.10 5.86
N GLY A 124 19.85 -16.21 4.86
CA GLY A 124 20.79 -17.31 4.74
C GLY A 124 20.18 -18.65 4.31
N VAL A 125 18.87 -18.66 3.91
CA VAL A 125 18.21 -19.88 3.42
C VAL A 125 18.73 -20.28 2.05
N GLY A 126 18.67 -21.57 1.74
CA GLY A 126 19.39 -22.14 0.59
C GLY A 126 18.71 -21.90 -0.75
N ASN A 127 17.41 -21.71 -0.78
CA ASN A 127 16.68 -21.56 -2.04
C ASN A 127 15.38 -20.77 -1.88
N PHE A 128 14.82 -20.33 -3.03
CA PHE A 128 13.61 -19.52 -3.08
C PHE A 128 12.37 -20.19 -2.47
N ARG A 129 12.28 -21.51 -2.49
CA ARG A 129 11.12 -22.22 -1.92
C ARG A 129 11.03 -22.07 -0.40
N GLU A 130 12.17 -21.89 0.25
CA GLU A 130 12.22 -21.65 1.70
C GLU A 130 11.76 -20.25 2.11
N LEU A 131 11.67 -19.32 1.13
CA LEU A 131 11.08 -17.99 1.30
C LEU A 131 9.57 -17.96 1.07
N TYR A 132 8.98 -19.10 0.72
CA TYR A 132 7.55 -19.16 0.45
C TYR A 132 6.75 -18.84 1.71
N ILE A 133 5.80 -17.93 1.59
CA ILE A 133 4.92 -17.51 2.66
C ILE A 133 3.53 -18.06 2.37
N GLY A 134 2.93 -18.70 3.36
CA GLY A 134 1.61 -19.27 3.27
C GLY A 134 1.03 -19.52 4.65
N GLN A 135 -0.06 -20.25 4.72
CA GLN A 135 -0.76 -20.51 5.98
C GLN A 135 0.11 -21.21 7.02
N GLU A 136 1.02 -22.07 6.57
CA GLU A 136 1.91 -22.86 7.44
C GLU A 136 3.34 -22.30 7.50
N SER A 137 3.63 -21.26 6.72
CA SER A 137 4.95 -20.68 6.58
C SER A 137 4.88 -19.18 6.81
N PRO A 138 5.11 -18.71 8.04
CA PRO A 138 5.08 -17.28 8.35
C PRO A 138 6.22 -16.52 7.66
N ALA A 139 6.03 -15.22 7.47
CA ALA A 139 7.04 -14.34 6.92
C ALA A 139 8.14 -14.04 7.93
N TYR A 140 9.37 -13.85 7.45
CA TYR A 140 10.44 -13.29 8.27
C TYR A 140 10.10 -11.87 8.69
N GLU A 141 10.27 -11.56 9.96
CA GLU A 141 10.11 -10.21 10.45
C GLU A 141 11.43 -9.46 10.37
N VAL A 142 11.38 -8.24 9.81
CA VAL A 142 12.57 -7.42 9.61
C VAL A 142 12.42 -6.07 10.31
N LYS A 143 13.52 -5.58 10.83
CA LYS A 143 13.68 -4.21 11.27
C LYS A 143 14.26 -3.40 10.12
N LEU A 144 13.47 -2.46 9.63
CA LEU A 144 13.87 -1.48 8.64
C LEU A 144 14.25 -0.19 9.35
N THR A 145 15.43 0.36 9.03
CA THR A 145 15.87 1.67 9.51
C THR A 145 16.08 2.60 8.32
N VAL A 146 15.40 3.74 8.32
CA VAL A 146 15.49 4.77 7.26
C VAL A 146 15.74 6.13 7.92
N ASN A 147 16.85 6.76 7.65
CA ASN A 147 17.19 8.07 8.20
C ASN A 147 17.01 8.18 9.73
N GLY A 148 17.31 7.11 10.46
CA GLY A 148 17.15 7.06 11.92
C GLY A 148 15.75 6.67 12.42
N THR A 149 14.77 6.53 11.55
CA THR A 149 13.45 6.00 11.89
C THR A 149 13.45 4.49 11.75
N GLU A 150 13.08 3.79 12.80
CA GLU A 150 12.99 2.33 12.82
C GLU A 150 11.55 1.84 12.71
N MET A 151 11.36 0.75 12.00
CA MET A 151 10.07 0.09 11.84
C MET A 151 10.25 -1.41 11.71
N VAL A 152 9.38 -2.17 12.38
CA VAL A 152 9.36 -3.64 12.32
C VAL A 152 8.17 -4.09 11.50
N LEU A 153 8.41 -4.89 10.47
CA LEU A 153 7.43 -5.34 9.48
C LEU A 153 7.78 -6.76 8.99
N PRO A 154 6.80 -7.55 8.54
CA PRO A 154 7.09 -8.75 7.80
C PRO A 154 7.72 -8.43 6.45
N ALA A 155 8.59 -9.29 5.95
CA ALA A 155 9.21 -9.19 4.64
C ALA A 155 8.63 -10.22 3.67
N ILE A 156 8.31 -9.77 2.45
CA ILE A 156 7.80 -10.64 1.38
C ILE A 156 8.78 -10.63 0.21
N PRO A 157 9.14 -11.81 -0.33
CA PRO A 157 9.87 -11.86 -1.59
C PRO A 157 9.00 -11.35 -2.74
N SER A 158 9.52 -10.38 -3.48
CA SER A 158 8.83 -9.77 -4.63
C SER A 158 9.62 -10.06 -5.91
N PRO A 159 9.27 -11.12 -6.66
CA PRO A 159 9.92 -11.42 -7.92
C PRO A 159 9.81 -10.27 -8.91
N GLY A 160 10.92 -9.92 -9.54
CA GLY A 160 11.01 -8.78 -10.45
C GLY A 160 11.39 -7.45 -9.81
N GLN A 161 11.44 -7.36 -8.48
CA GLN A 161 11.97 -6.18 -7.80
C GLN A 161 13.49 -6.10 -7.96
N ALA A 162 14.00 -4.89 -8.14
CA ALA A 162 15.44 -4.67 -8.26
C ALA A 162 16.15 -4.97 -6.94
N ALA A 163 17.28 -5.67 -7.00
CA ALA A 163 18.14 -5.88 -5.86
C ALA A 163 18.64 -4.54 -5.28
N GLY A 164 18.78 -4.47 -3.95
CA GLY A 164 19.13 -3.22 -3.26
C GLY A 164 17.97 -2.24 -3.10
N SER A 165 16.73 -2.64 -3.46
CA SER A 165 15.54 -1.81 -3.24
C SER A 165 14.52 -2.52 -2.35
N VAL A 166 13.82 -1.75 -1.53
CA VAL A 166 12.69 -2.21 -0.73
C VAL A 166 11.48 -1.29 -0.94
N ALA A 167 10.29 -1.87 -0.92
CA ALA A 167 9.07 -1.09 -1.10
C ALA A 167 8.07 -1.37 0.03
N ILE A 168 7.35 -0.31 0.47
CA ILE A 168 6.40 -0.40 1.58
C ILE A 168 5.15 0.40 1.24
N ALA A 169 3.98 -0.20 1.48
CA ALA A 169 2.71 0.47 1.26
C ALA A 169 2.38 1.46 2.38
N LEU A 170 1.86 2.62 2.01
CA LEU A 170 1.30 3.63 2.89
C LEU A 170 -0.12 3.28 3.35
N GLY A 171 -0.62 3.98 4.36
CA GLY A 171 -2.03 3.96 4.75
C GLY A 171 -2.42 2.97 5.83
N TYR A 172 -1.49 2.22 6.35
CA TYR A 172 -1.65 1.22 7.42
C TYR A 172 -1.34 1.76 8.82
N GLY A 173 -1.54 0.93 9.85
CA GLY A 173 -1.19 1.25 11.24
C GLY A 173 -2.09 2.28 11.91
N ARG A 174 -3.29 2.50 11.38
CA ARG A 174 -4.29 3.42 11.95
C ARG A 174 -5.06 2.74 13.07
N GLY A 175 -5.59 3.53 13.98
CA GLY A 175 -6.41 3.05 15.10
C GLY A 175 -5.61 2.70 16.36
N ALA A 176 -4.28 2.81 16.34
CA ALA A 176 -3.38 2.47 17.45
C ALA A 176 -3.68 3.27 18.74
N ASN A 177 -4.09 4.53 18.58
CA ASN A 177 -4.36 5.44 19.70
C ASN A 177 -5.87 5.61 19.94
N GLY A 178 -6.68 4.66 19.51
CA GLY A 178 -8.13 4.72 19.66
C GLY A 178 -8.84 5.63 18.64
N GLU A 179 -8.15 6.04 17.58
CA GLU A 179 -8.79 6.79 16.51
C GLU A 179 -9.92 5.97 15.88
N ARG A 180 -11.01 6.65 15.51
CA ARG A 180 -12.16 6.01 14.87
C ARG A 180 -11.82 5.50 13.46
N VAL A 181 -10.96 6.24 12.75
CA VAL A 181 -10.49 5.87 11.42
C VAL A 181 -9.53 4.69 11.55
N GLY A 182 -9.81 3.63 10.81
CA GLY A 182 -8.98 2.42 10.82
C GLY A 182 -9.30 1.42 11.93
N ARG A 183 -10.37 1.61 12.71
CA ARG A 183 -10.80 0.61 13.70
C ARG A 183 -11.10 -0.76 13.08
N ALA A 184 -11.55 -0.79 11.84
CA ALA A 184 -11.78 -2.03 11.11
C ALA A 184 -10.47 -2.78 10.80
N ALA A 185 -9.33 -2.08 10.82
CA ALA A 185 -7.99 -2.64 10.61
C ALA A 185 -7.27 -2.96 11.94
N CYS A 186 -8.00 -3.09 13.04
CA CYS A 186 -7.43 -3.47 14.32
C CYS A 186 -7.76 -4.93 14.64
N GLN A 187 -6.75 -5.69 14.97
CA GLN A 187 -6.89 -6.96 15.68
C GLN A 187 -7.09 -6.70 17.18
N ARG A 188 -7.30 -7.75 17.93
CA ARG A 188 -7.33 -7.69 19.37
C ARG A 188 -6.30 -8.64 19.93
N ASP A 189 -5.56 -8.16 20.92
CA ASP A 189 -4.65 -9.01 21.71
C ASP A 189 -5.44 -9.86 22.72
N ASP A 190 -4.73 -10.68 23.48
CA ASP A 190 -5.30 -11.57 24.48
C ASP A 190 -6.01 -10.81 25.62
N ASP A 191 -5.64 -9.56 25.87
CA ASP A 191 -6.25 -8.65 26.83
C ASP A 191 -7.41 -7.82 26.22
N ASN A 192 -7.81 -8.14 24.98
CA ASN A 192 -8.87 -7.45 24.23
C ASN A 192 -8.56 -5.98 23.87
N ASN A 193 -7.30 -5.55 23.91
CA ASN A 193 -6.90 -4.23 23.44
C ASN A 193 -6.80 -4.20 21.91
N PRO A 194 -7.12 -3.08 21.26
CA PRO A 194 -6.98 -2.95 19.82
C PRO A 194 -5.49 -2.90 19.42
N VAL A 195 -5.06 -3.84 18.59
CA VAL A 195 -3.74 -3.85 17.97
C VAL A 195 -3.90 -3.50 16.49
N PRO A 196 -3.33 -2.40 16.01
CA PRO A 196 -3.45 -2.01 14.61
C PRO A 196 -2.77 -3.03 13.71
N VAL A 197 -3.42 -3.31 12.59
CA VAL A 197 -2.87 -4.17 11.53
C VAL A 197 -1.94 -3.33 10.67
N GLY A 198 -0.77 -3.87 10.39
CA GLY A 198 0.28 -3.17 9.67
C GLY A 198 0.93 -2.03 10.49
N ARG A 199 1.73 -1.24 9.81
CA ARG A 199 2.50 -0.15 10.42
C ARG A 199 2.32 1.14 9.62
N ASN A 200 2.33 2.27 10.33
CA ASN A 200 2.28 3.59 9.70
C ASN A 200 3.64 3.93 9.07
N ALA A 201 3.73 3.85 7.75
CA ALA A 201 4.95 4.15 7.00
C ALA A 201 5.14 5.64 6.67
N TYR A 202 4.19 6.52 6.99
CA TYR A 202 4.35 7.96 6.75
C TYR A 202 5.56 8.61 7.45
N PRO A 203 5.99 8.18 8.65
CA PRO A 203 7.22 8.70 9.25
C PRO A 203 8.49 8.47 8.44
N LEU A 204 8.47 7.57 7.46
CA LEU A 204 9.58 7.34 6.52
C LEU A 204 9.59 8.34 5.36
N THR A 205 8.52 9.13 5.18
CA THR A 205 8.51 10.21 4.18
C THR A 205 9.45 11.33 4.60
N ARG A 206 9.94 12.08 3.63
CA ARG A 206 10.82 13.20 3.87
C ARG A 206 10.30 14.44 3.15
N PHE A 207 10.25 15.56 3.85
CA PHE A 207 9.96 16.84 3.22
C PHE A 207 11.27 17.51 2.81
N ALA A 208 11.44 17.78 1.53
CA ALA A 208 12.61 18.46 0.99
C ALA A 208 12.23 19.27 -0.25
N ASP A 209 12.83 20.44 -0.39
CA ASP A 209 12.65 21.33 -1.55
C ASP A 209 11.17 21.67 -1.83
N GLY A 210 10.36 21.88 -0.77
CA GLY A 210 8.95 22.23 -0.87
C GLY A 210 8.02 21.08 -1.24
N THR A 211 8.51 19.83 -1.27
CA THR A 211 7.70 18.65 -1.64
C THR A 211 7.96 17.47 -0.70
N VAL A 212 6.97 16.57 -0.63
CA VAL A 212 7.11 15.31 0.08
C VAL A 212 7.81 14.28 -0.82
N ARG A 213 8.85 13.67 -0.30
CA ARG A 213 9.60 12.60 -0.96
C ARG A 213 9.12 11.26 -0.44
N TYR A 214 8.78 10.36 -1.36
CA TYR A 214 8.32 9.00 -1.11
C TYR A 214 9.40 7.95 -1.43
N ALA A 215 10.62 8.42 -1.70
CA ALA A 215 11.79 7.59 -1.88
C ALA A 215 12.94 8.12 -1.03
N SER A 216 13.74 7.21 -0.49
CA SER A 216 14.92 7.53 0.29
C SER A 216 16.03 6.52 -0.01
N ALA A 217 17.23 7.02 -0.29
CA ALA A 217 18.43 6.22 -0.28
C ALA A 217 18.98 6.18 1.16
N GLY A 218 19.53 5.06 1.58
CA GLY A 218 20.13 4.98 2.91
C GLY A 218 19.29 4.25 3.93
N ALA A 219 18.66 3.19 3.50
CA ALA A 219 18.01 2.26 4.40
C ALA A 219 18.92 1.07 4.74
N SER A 220 18.67 0.49 5.91
CA SER A 220 19.19 -0.81 6.32
C SER A 220 18.05 -1.73 6.74
N VAL A 221 18.21 -3.01 6.45
CA VAL A 221 17.26 -4.07 6.82
C VAL A 221 18.00 -5.13 7.62
N ALA A 222 17.46 -5.54 8.74
CA ALA A 222 18.01 -6.60 9.58
C ALA A 222 16.89 -7.55 10.04
N LEU A 223 17.19 -8.83 10.18
CA LEU A 223 16.24 -9.77 10.78
C LEU A 223 16.04 -9.45 12.27
N THR A 224 14.80 -9.57 12.74
CA THR A 224 14.50 -9.50 14.18
C THR A 224 14.70 -10.83 14.89
N GLY A 225 14.72 -11.92 14.15
CA GLY A 225 14.69 -13.29 14.66
C GLY A 225 13.27 -13.82 14.89
N SER A 226 12.25 -12.97 14.72
CA SER A 226 10.84 -13.35 14.83
C SER A 226 10.25 -13.67 13.46
N MET A 227 9.11 -14.36 13.49
CA MET A 227 8.30 -14.68 12.32
C MET A 227 6.91 -14.10 12.49
N TYR A 228 6.28 -13.69 11.40
CA TYR A 228 4.96 -13.07 11.39
C TYR A 228 3.98 -13.86 10.50
N PRO A 229 2.84 -14.33 11.04
CA PRO A 229 1.84 -15.02 10.23
C PRO A 229 1.08 -14.01 9.38
N MET A 230 1.26 -14.08 8.09
CA MET A 230 0.57 -13.20 7.13
C MET A 230 -0.64 -13.87 6.53
N ALA A 231 -1.73 -13.11 6.36
CA ALA A 231 -2.89 -13.54 5.61
C ALA A 231 -2.66 -13.31 4.10
N LEU A 232 -2.44 -14.38 3.37
CA LEU A 232 -2.29 -14.37 1.91
C LEU A 232 -3.38 -15.23 1.26
N ALA A 233 -4.01 -14.71 0.20
CA ALA A 233 -4.98 -15.46 -0.58
C ALA A 233 -4.30 -16.27 -1.68
N GLN A 234 -4.84 -17.45 -2.00
CA GLN A 234 -4.40 -18.28 -3.13
C GLN A 234 -2.92 -18.69 -3.11
N THR A 235 -2.35 -18.84 -1.92
CA THR A 235 -0.94 -19.24 -1.75
C THR A 235 -0.77 -20.63 -1.18
N GLN A 236 -1.83 -21.42 -1.11
CA GLN A 236 -1.76 -22.81 -0.63
C GLN A 236 -1.10 -23.68 -1.70
N MET A 237 -0.07 -24.41 -1.30
CA MET A 237 0.62 -25.39 -2.14
C MET A 237 0.13 -26.83 -1.92
N THR A 238 -0.66 -27.07 -0.87
CA THR A 238 -1.20 -28.38 -0.50
C THR A 238 -2.71 -28.29 -0.29
N ALA A 239 -3.38 -29.42 -0.32
CA ALA A 239 -4.78 -29.51 0.06
C ALA A 239 -5.00 -29.37 1.58
N MET A 240 -3.94 -29.23 2.40
CA MET A 240 -3.98 -29.08 3.86
C MET A 240 -4.81 -30.18 4.52
N ASP A 241 -4.56 -31.43 4.11
CA ASP A 241 -5.28 -32.64 4.51
C ASP A 241 -6.81 -32.62 4.24
N ARG A 242 -7.26 -31.67 3.42
CA ARG A 242 -8.67 -31.62 2.99
C ARG A 242 -8.92 -32.57 1.82
N HIS A 243 -9.04 -33.85 2.10
CA HIS A 243 -9.23 -34.89 1.09
C HIS A 243 -10.48 -34.74 0.22
N SER A 244 -11.44 -33.92 0.66
CA SER A 244 -12.64 -33.61 -0.13
C SER A 244 -12.39 -32.67 -1.30
N VAL A 245 -11.29 -31.90 -1.29
CA VAL A 245 -10.98 -30.89 -2.32
C VAL A 245 -10.40 -31.54 -3.56
N VAL A 246 -9.49 -32.49 -3.40
CA VAL A 246 -8.88 -33.27 -4.49
C VAL A 246 -9.10 -34.74 -4.21
N LYS A 247 -9.65 -35.44 -5.17
CA LYS A 247 -9.87 -36.91 -5.10
C LYS A 247 -8.73 -37.60 -5.84
N GLU A 248 -7.96 -38.37 -5.13
CA GLU A 248 -6.82 -39.13 -5.65
C GLU A 248 -7.04 -40.62 -5.47
N THR A 249 -6.64 -41.40 -6.45
CA THR A 249 -6.65 -42.87 -6.36
C THR A 249 -5.69 -43.48 -7.36
N THR A 250 -5.34 -44.75 -7.18
CA THR A 250 -4.53 -45.47 -8.15
C THR A 250 -5.37 -45.86 -9.36
N PHE A 251 -4.72 -46.03 -10.52
CA PHE A 251 -5.40 -46.51 -11.73
C PHE A 251 -6.05 -47.88 -11.51
N ALA A 252 -5.43 -48.74 -10.70
CA ALA A 252 -5.98 -50.08 -10.40
C ALA A 252 -7.31 -50.04 -9.64
N VAL A 253 -7.47 -49.12 -8.71
CA VAL A 253 -8.69 -48.86 -7.94
C VAL A 253 -9.75 -48.23 -8.86
N TRP A 254 -9.35 -47.23 -9.63
CA TRP A 254 -10.21 -46.54 -10.58
C TRP A 254 -10.77 -47.51 -11.64
N ALA A 255 -9.94 -48.39 -12.18
CA ALA A 255 -10.34 -49.35 -13.21
C ALA A 255 -11.32 -50.43 -12.71
N LYS A 256 -11.38 -50.65 -11.40
CA LYS A 256 -12.37 -51.54 -10.78
C LYS A 256 -13.73 -50.87 -10.55
N HIS A 257 -13.85 -49.58 -10.87
CA HIS A 257 -15.05 -48.78 -10.62
C HIS A 257 -15.50 -48.76 -9.14
N GLU A 258 -14.53 -48.76 -8.23
CA GLU A 258 -14.84 -48.68 -6.82
C GLU A 258 -15.47 -47.30 -6.46
N PRO A 259 -16.29 -47.24 -5.39
CA PRO A 259 -16.95 -45.99 -4.99
C PRO A 259 -15.94 -44.88 -4.74
N LYS A 260 -16.27 -43.65 -5.15
CA LYS A 260 -15.39 -42.47 -4.98
C LYS A 260 -15.08 -42.14 -3.52
N GLU A 261 -15.85 -42.66 -2.59
CA GLU A 261 -15.63 -42.57 -1.14
C GLU A 261 -14.35 -43.27 -0.70
N THR A 262 -13.90 -44.29 -1.43
CA THR A 262 -12.65 -45.01 -1.18
C THR A 262 -11.42 -44.31 -1.72
N TYR A 263 -11.62 -43.26 -2.55
CA TYR A 263 -10.52 -42.46 -3.05
C TYR A 263 -9.92 -41.63 -1.90
N ASN A 264 -8.62 -41.41 -1.92
CA ASN A 264 -7.82 -40.79 -0.84
C ASN A 264 -7.70 -41.65 0.44
N GLU A 265 -8.16 -42.89 0.46
CA GLU A 265 -7.69 -43.82 1.45
C GLU A 265 -6.19 -44.00 1.24
N LYS A 266 -5.41 -43.51 2.21
CA LYS A 266 -3.97 -43.61 2.16
C LYS A 266 -3.55 -45.07 2.14
N GLU A 267 -3.16 -45.57 0.97
CA GLU A 267 -2.14 -46.59 0.99
C GLU A 267 -0.88 -45.86 1.47
N SER A 268 -0.48 -46.10 2.71
CA SER A 268 0.80 -45.67 3.23
C SER A 268 1.89 -46.19 2.30
N LEU A 269 2.46 -45.29 1.52
CA LEU A 269 3.70 -45.50 0.82
C LEU A 269 4.87 -45.37 1.82
#